data_fc7ec3bd5893fb272da89e729b832b93
#
_entry.id   fc7ec3bd5893fb272da89e729b832b93
#
_cell.length_a   1.000
_cell.length_b   1.000
_cell.length_c   1.000
_cell.angle_alpha   90.00
_cell.angle_beta   90.00
_cell.angle_gamma   90.00
#
_symmetry.space_group_name_H-M   'P 1'
#
loop_
_entity.id
_entity.type
_entity.pdbx_description
1 polymer ?
#
loop_
_entity_poly.entity_id
_entity_poly.type
_entity_poly.pdbx_seq_one_letter_code
_entity_poly.pdbx_strand_id
1 'polypeptide(L)'
;MSDEDVKKLDRGVSRRDFMKISGITLSVPLVVNPTIVNAAGQEVKVYGPGKAPITLNITGKRLTAEVEPRATLLDTLRDHLDLTGAKRVCDRGTCGACTVLLDGKAVYACSILAIDAQNHQITTIEGLATAGKLGLNYR
;
A
#
# COMPACT_ATOMS: atom_id res chain seq x y z
N MET A 1 14.34 -24.81 37.08
CA MET A 1 15.29 -23.95 36.39
C MET A 1 16.42 -23.78 37.37
N SER A 2 17.56 -24.38 37.10
CA SER A 2 18.71 -24.40 38.02
C SER A 2 19.53 -23.11 37.84
N ASP A 3 20.23 -22.69 38.90
CA ASP A 3 21.11 -21.49 38.88
C ASP A 3 22.19 -21.54 37.76
N GLU A 4 22.48 -22.72 37.22
CA GLU A 4 23.38 -22.90 36.07
C GLU A 4 22.77 -22.44 34.74
N ASP A 5 21.44 -22.54 34.58
CA ASP A 5 20.77 -22.09 33.35
C ASP A 5 20.68 -20.57 33.26
N VAL A 6 20.58 -19.89 34.40
CA VAL A 6 20.56 -18.42 34.46
C VAL A 6 21.95 -17.82 34.15
N LYS A 7 23.02 -18.51 34.58
CA LYS A 7 24.41 -18.05 34.36
C LYS A 7 24.87 -18.20 32.88
N LYS A 8 24.14 -18.97 32.09
CA LYS A 8 24.40 -19.16 30.65
C LYS A 8 23.83 -18.04 29.79
N LEU A 9 22.83 -17.32 30.31
CA LEU A 9 22.17 -16.19 29.62
C LEU A 9 22.97 -14.87 29.71
N ASP A 10 23.92 -14.76 30.67
CA ASP A 10 24.69 -13.54 30.89
C ASP A 10 26.03 -13.49 30.11
N ARG A 11 26.34 -14.50 29.32
CA ARG A 11 27.47 -14.48 28.40
C ARG A 11 27.00 -13.83 27.08
N GLY A 12 27.24 -12.55 26.92
CA GLY A 12 27.01 -11.83 25.68
C GLY A 12 27.56 -12.61 24.49
N VAL A 13 26.76 -12.74 23.44
CA VAL A 13 27.13 -13.45 22.22
C VAL A 13 28.40 -12.84 21.63
N SER A 14 29.49 -13.63 21.54
CA SER A 14 30.73 -13.19 20.95
C SER A 14 30.49 -12.79 19.47
N ARG A 15 31.21 -11.74 18.98
CA ARG A 15 31.16 -11.35 17.56
C ARG A 15 31.42 -12.54 16.61
N ARG A 16 32.25 -13.49 17.03
CA ARG A 16 32.56 -14.69 16.27
C ARG A 16 31.37 -15.66 16.23
N ASP A 17 30.64 -15.80 17.32
CA ASP A 17 29.46 -16.66 17.40
C ASP A 17 28.28 -16.03 16.66
N PHE A 18 28.14 -14.71 16.73
CA PHE A 18 27.18 -13.97 15.92
C PHE A 18 27.42 -14.17 14.42
N MET A 19 28.67 -14.09 13.95
CA MET A 19 28.99 -14.31 12.54
C MET A 19 28.76 -15.76 12.09
N LYS A 20 28.98 -16.74 12.95
CA LYS A 20 28.67 -18.15 12.66
C LYS A 20 27.16 -18.39 12.54
N ILE A 21 26.39 -17.82 13.44
CA ILE A 21 24.91 -17.93 13.43
C ILE A 21 24.34 -17.22 12.21
N SER A 22 24.82 -16.02 11.87
CA SER A 22 24.37 -15.27 10.69
C SER A 22 24.73 -15.97 9.39
N GLY A 23 25.90 -16.62 9.32
CA GLY A 23 26.32 -17.38 8.13
C GLY A 23 25.45 -18.61 7.85
N ILE A 24 24.96 -19.27 8.89
CA ILE A 24 24.07 -20.44 8.77
C ILE A 24 22.67 -20.01 8.32
N THR A 25 22.19 -18.87 8.78
CA THR A 25 20.86 -18.34 8.38
C THR A 25 20.82 -17.84 6.94
N LEU A 26 21.95 -17.42 6.37
CA LEU A 26 22.03 -16.98 4.96
C LEU A 26 22.05 -18.14 3.94
N SER A 27 22.35 -19.37 4.36
CA SER A 27 22.41 -20.55 3.49
C SER A 27 21.11 -21.35 3.41
N VAL A 28 20.10 -21.01 4.20
CA VAL A 28 18.75 -21.55 4.03
C VAL A 28 18.08 -20.74 2.93
N PRO A 29 17.73 -21.33 1.77
CA PRO A 29 16.90 -20.64 0.81
C PRO A 29 15.58 -20.34 1.50
N LEU A 30 15.39 -19.07 1.86
CA LEU A 30 14.16 -18.57 2.44
C LEU A 30 13.08 -18.56 1.33
N VAL A 31 12.66 -19.74 0.88
CA VAL A 31 11.38 -19.93 0.22
C VAL A 31 10.34 -19.89 1.32
N VAL A 32 10.27 -18.75 2.00
CA VAL A 32 9.13 -18.44 2.82
C VAL A 32 8.17 -17.73 1.87
N ASN A 33 7.11 -18.43 1.54
CA ASN A 33 5.88 -17.74 1.17
C ASN A 33 5.47 -16.99 2.45
N PRO A 34 5.75 -15.68 2.59
CA PRO A 34 5.53 -15.01 3.85
C PRO A 34 4.04 -14.74 3.98
N THR A 35 3.33 -15.73 4.51
CA THR A 35 2.02 -15.47 5.07
C THR A 35 2.26 -14.67 6.34
N ILE A 36 2.28 -13.35 6.23
CA ILE A 36 2.35 -12.47 7.40
C ILE A 36 0.95 -12.44 8.00
N VAL A 37 0.84 -12.84 9.26
CA VAL A 37 -0.39 -12.71 10.03
C VAL A 37 -0.29 -11.46 10.92
N ASN A 38 -1.38 -10.69 11.00
CA ASN A 38 -1.47 -9.59 11.94
C ASN A 38 -1.62 -10.09 13.38
N ALA A 39 -1.61 -9.19 14.36
CA ALA A 39 -1.76 -9.53 15.78
C ALA A 39 -3.10 -10.24 16.09
N ALA A 40 -4.09 -10.16 15.21
CA ALA A 40 -5.39 -10.85 15.32
C ALA A 40 -5.38 -12.23 14.63
N GLY A 41 -4.23 -12.72 14.12
CA GLY A 41 -4.12 -14.02 13.46
C GLY A 41 -4.68 -14.06 12.03
N GLN A 42 -5.00 -12.93 11.43
CA GLN A 42 -5.50 -12.86 10.06
C GLN A 42 -4.34 -12.79 9.07
N GLU A 43 -4.46 -13.53 7.97
CA GLU A 43 -3.48 -13.46 6.88
C GLU A 43 -3.49 -12.08 6.23
N VAL A 44 -2.33 -11.44 6.19
CA VAL A 44 -2.14 -10.16 5.50
C VAL A 44 -1.52 -10.43 4.15
N LYS A 45 -2.17 -9.95 3.09
CA LYS A 45 -1.63 -10.03 1.74
C LYS A 45 -0.36 -9.17 1.63
N VAL A 46 0.77 -9.82 1.42
CA VAL A 46 2.05 -9.13 1.22
C VAL A 46 2.32 -8.95 -0.26
N TYR A 47 2.64 -7.72 -0.65
CA TYR A 47 3.05 -7.41 -2.00
C TYR A 47 4.57 -7.39 -2.08
N GLY A 48 5.14 -8.16 -2.99
CA GLY A 48 6.58 -8.22 -3.25
C GLY A 48 7.11 -6.98 -3.98
N PRO A 49 8.40 -6.93 -4.30
CA PRO A 49 9.02 -5.76 -4.96
C PRO A 49 8.64 -5.61 -6.44
N GLY A 50 7.86 -6.52 -7.00
CA GLY A 50 7.40 -6.45 -8.39
C GLY A 50 6.06 -5.74 -8.54
N LYS A 51 5.62 -5.55 -9.80
CA LYS A 51 4.28 -5.04 -10.10
C LYS A 51 3.23 -6.05 -9.64
N ALA A 52 2.16 -5.56 -9.07
CA ALA A 52 1.02 -6.35 -8.63
C ALA A 52 -0.25 -5.87 -9.35
N PRO A 53 -1.09 -6.79 -9.82
CA PRO A 53 -2.40 -6.42 -10.35
C PRO A 53 -3.30 -5.98 -9.20
N ILE A 54 -3.86 -4.79 -9.35
CA ILE A 54 -4.86 -4.24 -8.43
C ILE A 54 -6.15 -3.94 -9.19
N THR A 55 -7.27 -4.02 -8.49
CA THR A 55 -8.57 -3.65 -9.04
C THR A 55 -9.15 -2.51 -8.22
N LEU A 56 -9.44 -1.41 -8.87
CA LEU A 56 -10.03 -0.21 -8.28
C LEU A 56 -11.46 -0.03 -8.77
N ASN A 57 -12.35 0.38 -7.88
CA ASN A 57 -13.72 0.72 -8.22
C ASN A 57 -13.84 2.24 -8.37
N ILE A 58 -13.80 2.72 -9.61
CA ILE A 58 -13.75 4.15 -9.90
C ILE A 58 -15.04 4.56 -10.60
N THR A 59 -15.81 5.43 -9.94
CA THR A 59 -17.09 5.95 -10.47
C THR A 59 -18.02 4.81 -10.92
N GLY A 60 -18.10 3.73 -10.13
CA GLY A 60 -18.95 2.58 -10.39
C GLY A 60 -18.38 1.61 -11.44
N LYS A 61 -17.21 1.84 -12.01
CA LYS A 61 -16.52 0.96 -12.94
C LYS A 61 -15.34 0.28 -12.26
N ARG A 62 -15.17 -1.03 -12.47
CA ARG A 62 -13.99 -1.77 -12.04
C ARG A 62 -12.89 -1.65 -13.08
N LEU A 63 -11.79 -1.06 -12.72
CA LEU A 63 -10.60 -0.90 -13.56
C LEU A 63 -9.44 -1.64 -12.92
N THR A 64 -8.69 -2.38 -13.72
CA THR A 64 -7.52 -3.15 -13.28
C THR A 64 -6.26 -2.48 -13.81
N ALA A 65 -5.24 -2.34 -12.97
CA ALA A 65 -3.94 -1.82 -13.32
C ALA A 65 -2.83 -2.66 -12.69
N GLU A 66 -1.69 -2.77 -13.36
CA GLU A 66 -0.48 -3.36 -12.80
C GLU A 66 0.41 -2.24 -12.26
N VAL A 67 0.56 -2.19 -10.96
CA VAL A 67 1.29 -1.11 -10.26
C VAL A 67 2.31 -1.66 -9.28
N GLU A 68 3.35 -0.89 -9.02
CA GLU A 68 4.26 -1.18 -7.92
C GLU A 68 3.54 -0.95 -6.59
N PRO A 69 3.85 -1.74 -5.53
CA PRO A 69 3.19 -1.61 -4.23
C PRO A 69 3.30 -0.21 -3.60
N ARG A 70 4.34 0.54 -3.95
CA ARG A 70 4.57 1.92 -3.50
C ARG A 70 3.88 3.00 -4.34
N ALA A 71 3.21 2.61 -5.44
CA ALA A 71 2.53 3.57 -6.31
C ALA A 71 1.39 4.26 -5.56
N THR A 72 1.31 5.58 -5.71
CA THR A 72 0.20 6.36 -5.14
C THR A 72 -1.07 6.15 -5.95
N LEU A 73 -2.20 6.40 -5.33
CA LEU A 73 -3.47 6.42 -6.04
C LEU A 73 -3.46 7.44 -7.17
N LEU A 74 -2.82 8.61 -6.97
CA LEU A 74 -2.69 9.64 -7.99
C LEU A 74 -1.91 9.15 -9.21
N ASP A 75 -0.76 8.49 -9.00
CA ASP A 75 0.05 7.94 -10.10
C ASP A 75 -0.73 6.88 -10.87
N THR A 76 -1.43 6.01 -10.14
CA THR A 76 -2.25 4.96 -10.75
C THR A 76 -3.38 5.52 -11.61
N LEU A 77 -4.12 6.51 -11.09
CA LEU A 77 -5.20 7.16 -11.84
C LEU A 77 -4.70 7.79 -13.13
N ARG A 78 -3.56 8.51 -13.08
CA ARG A 78 -3.06 9.29 -14.20
C ARG A 78 -2.24 8.48 -15.20
N ASP A 79 -1.31 7.66 -14.70
CA ASP A 79 -0.26 7.06 -15.53
C ASP A 79 -0.66 5.64 -15.99
N HIS A 80 -1.63 4.99 -15.32
CA HIS A 80 -2.09 3.65 -15.68
C HIS A 80 -3.53 3.60 -16.16
N LEU A 81 -4.38 4.54 -15.75
CA LEU A 81 -5.82 4.53 -16.06
C LEU A 81 -6.29 5.72 -16.89
N ASP A 82 -5.39 6.62 -17.29
CA ASP A 82 -5.67 7.83 -18.08
C ASP A 82 -6.72 8.78 -17.46
N LEU A 83 -6.93 8.70 -16.16
CA LEU A 83 -7.84 9.58 -15.42
C LEU A 83 -7.06 10.81 -14.95
N THR A 84 -6.99 11.83 -15.77
CA THR A 84 -6.14 13.01 -15.58
C THR A 84 -6.80 14.17 -14.83
N GLY A 85 -8.04 14.02 -14.41
CA GLY A 85 -8.80 15.05 -13.67
C GLY A 85 -8.14 15.41 -12.34
N ALA A 86 -7.72 14.43 -11.56
CA ALA A 86 -6.88 14.66 -10.39
C ALA A 86 -5.49 15.14 -10.82
N LYS A 87 -5.05 16.31 -10.36
CA LYS A 87 -3.82 16.96 -10.84
C LYS A 87 -2.62 16.66 -9.93
N ARG A 88 -1.46 16.42 -10.54
CA ARG A 88 -0.18 16.32 -9.84
C ARG A 88 0.47 17.70 -9.80
N VAL A 89 0.46 18.36 -8.63
CA VAL A 89 1.01 19.70 -8.43
C VAL A 89 2.09 19.66 -7.35
N CYS A 90 1.72 19.47 -6.07
CA CYS A 90 2.71 19.46 -4.98
C CYS A 90 3.23 18.05 -4.66
N ASP A 91 2.45 17.04 -4.93
CA ASP A 91 2.71 15.61 -4.66
C ASP A 91 3.08 15.29 -3.19
N ARG A 92 2.57 16.11 -2.27
CA ARG A 92 2.88 16.07 -0.83
C ARG A 92 1.66 16.29 0.07
N GLY A 93 0.45 16.14 -0.45
CA GLY A 93 -0.78 16.30 0.33
C GLY A 93 -1.08 17.73 0.81
N THR A 94 -0.50 18.78 0.17
CA THR A 94 -0.60 20.15 0.66
C THR A 94 -1.56 21.03 -0.15
N CYS A 95 -1.61 20.85 -1.50
CA CYS A 95 -2.32 21.80 -2.36
C CYS A 95 -3.77 21.44 -2.68
N GLY A 96 -4.20 20.19 -2.42
CA GLY A 96 -5.55 19.73 -2.69
C GLY A 96 -5.89 19.48 -4.17
N ALA A 97 -4.98 19.73 -5.11
CA ALA A 97 -5.24 19.59 -6.55
C ALA A 97 -5.50 18.14 -7.00
N CYS A 98 -5.10 17.15 -6.20
CA CYS A 98 -5.30 15.73 -6.43
C CYS A 98 -6.48 15.15 -5.61
N THR A 99 -7.38 15.97 -5.10
CA THR A 99 -8.51 15.51 -4.28
C THR A 99 -9.43 14.60 -5.07
N VAL A 100 -9.75 13.45 -4.48
CA VAL A 100 -10.76 12.49 -4.92
C VAL A 100 -11.67 12.17 -3.75
N LEU A 101 -12.82 11.55 -4.00
CA LEU A 101 -13.65 11.02 -2.94
C LEU A 101 -13.38 9.52 -2.79
N LEU A 102 -13.06 9.11 -1.58
CA LEU A 102 -12.92 7.71 -1.19
C LEU A 102 -14.05 7.40 -0.21
N ASP A 103 -14.98 6.54 -0.61
CA ASP A 103 -16.21 6.25 0.14
C ASP A 103 -16.97 7.54 0.54
N GLY A 104 -17.03 8.53 -0.36
CA GLY A 104 -17.67 9.82 -0.13
C GLY A 104 -16.87 10.82 0.70
N LYS A 105 -15.67 10.45 1.19
CA LYS A 105 -14.78 11.34 1.96
C LYS A 105 -13.71 11.93 1.06
N ALA A 106 -13.48 13.24 1.14
CA ALA A 106 -12.42 13.90 0.38
C ALA A 106 -11.03 13.51 0.93
N VAL A 107 -10.18 12.99 0.04
CA VAL A 107 -8.82 12.56 0.35
C VAL A 107 -7.84 13.04 -0.73
N TYR A 108 -6.58 13.16 -0.38
CA TYR A 108 -5.52 13.50 -1.33
C TYR A 108 -4.93 12.24 -1.95
N ALA A 109 -5.18 12.02 -3.23
CA ALA A 109 -4.76 10.81 -3.95
C ALA A 109 -3.22 10.61 -3.96
N CYS A 110 -2.43 11.68 -3.83
CA CYS A 110 -0.96 11.58 -3.72
C CYS A 110 -0.47 11.05 -2.37
N SER A 111 -1.34 10.95 -1.36
CA SER A 111 -1.00 10.51 0.00
C SER A 111 -1.56 9.13 0.34
N ILE A 112 -2.19 8.46 -0.61
CA ILE A 112 -2.78 7.13 -0.44
C ILE A 112 -2.11 6.18 -1.42
N LEU A 113 -1.74 4.98 -0.97
CA LEU A 113 -1.25 3.93 -1.84
C LEU A 113 -2.40 3.34 -2.66
N ALA A 114 -2.14 3.05 -3.93
CA ALA A 114 -3.14 2.46 -4.80
C ALA A 114 -3.64 1.09 -4.30
N ILE A 115 -2.76 0.32 -3.67
CA ILE A 115 -3.10 -0.98 -3.09
C ILE A 115 -4.07 -0.86 -1.91
N ASP A 116 -4.00 0.23 -1.13
CA ASP A 116 -4.89 0.47 0.01
C ASP A 116 -6.28 0.94 -0.43
N ALA A 117 -6.36 1.54 -1.62
CA ALA A 117 -7.62 2.00 -2.20
C ALA A 117 -8.47 0.87 -2.84
N GLN A 118 -7.97 -0.37 -2.87
CA GLN A 118 -8.75 -1.52 -3.28
C GLN A 118 -9.94 -1.72 -2.32
N ASN A 119 -11.07 -2.21 -2.86
CA ASN A 119 -12.33 -2.42 -2.14
C ASN A 119 -13.04 -1.14 -1.66
N HIS A 120 -12.49 0.04 -1.96
CA HIS A 120 -13.14 1.32 -1.71
C HIS A 120 -13.79 1.88 -2.98
N GLN A 121 -14.85 2.68 -2.80
CA GLN A 121 -15.48 3.40 -3.89
C GLN A 121 -14.74 4.72 -4.12
N ILE A 122 -14.09 4.84 -5.27
CA ILE A 122 -13.36 6.04 -5.66
C ILE A 122 -14.25 6.85 -6.61
N THR A 123 -14.45 8.15 -6.32
CA THR A 123 -15.09 9.08 -7.24
C THR A 123 -14.10 10.17 -7.60
N THR A 124 -13.78 10.26 -8.87
CA THR A 124 -12.92 11.29 -9.44
C THR A 124 -13.76 12.42 -10.03
N ILE A 125 -13.13 13.54 -10.40
CA ILE A 125 -13.82 14.68 -10.99
C ILE A 125 -14.58 14.30 -12.27
N GLU A 126 -14.08 13.35 -13.03
CA GLU A 126 -14.72 12.83 -14.25
C GLU A 126 -16.06 12.16 -13.94
N GLY A 127 -16.21 11.64 -12.72
CA GLY A 127 -17.42 10.97 -12.27
C GLY A 127 -18.47 11.89 -11.65
N LEU A 128 -18.15 13.16 -11.43
CA LEU A 128 -19.10 14.13 -10.88
C LEU A 128 -20.12 14.65 -11.92
N ALA A 129 -19.81 14.47 -13.21
CA ALA A 129 -20.72 14.80 -14.28
C ALA A 129 -21.57 13.57 -14.66
N THR A 130 -22.84 13.59 -14.34
CA THR A 130 -23.80 12.55 -14.73
C THR A 130 -24.58 13.02 -15.95
N ALA A 131 -24.55 12.24 -17.05
CA ALA A 131 -25.34 12.48 -18.28
C ALA A 131 -25.18 13.90 -18.87
N GLY A 132 -23.95 14.43 -18.90
CA GLY A 132 -23.65 15.75 -19.48
C GLY A 132 -24.11 16.94 -18.63
N LYS A 133 -24.68 16.70 -17.47
CA LYS A 133 -24.96 17.73 -16.48
C LYS A 133 -23.89 17.73 -15.42
N LEU A 134 -23.10 18.80 -15.33
CA LEU A 134 -22.27 19.05 -14.15
C LEU A 134 -23.22 19.14 -12.96
N GLY A 135 -23.05 18.23 -12.00
CA GLY A 135 -23.71 18.34 -10.70
C GLY A 135 -23.12 19.51 -9.92
N LEU A 136 -23.46 20.72 -10.33
CA LEU A 136 -23.09 21.96 -9.64
C LEU A 136 -23.94 22.09 -8.36
N ASN A 137 -23.68 21.25 -7.38
CA ASN A 137 -24.11 21.50 -6.01
C ASN A 137 -22.95 22.14 -5.22
N TYR A 138 -22.41 23.25 -5.73
CA TYR A 138 -21.62 24.16 -4.92
C TYR A 138 -22.60 25.01 -4.09
N ARG A 139 -22.88 24.58 -2.89
CA ARG A 139 -23.39 25.42 -1.81
C ARG A 139 -22.33 25.53 -0.74
#